data_1fcee78f53b25a28cfb1f1212e3a82c8
#
_entry.id   1fcee78f53b25a28cfb1f1212e3a82c8
#
_cell.length_a   1.000
_cell.length_b   1.000
_cell.length_c   1.000
_cell.angle_alpha   90.00
_cell.angle_beta   90.00
_cell.angle_gamma   90.00
#
_symmetry.space_group_name_H-M   'P 1'
#
loop_
_entity.id
_entity.type
_entity.pdbx_description
1 polymer ?
#
loop_
_entity_poly.entity_id
_entity_poly.type
_entity_poly.pdbx_seq_one_letter_code
_entity_poly.pdbx_strand_id
1 'polypeptide(L)'
;GGLLIAARSGYQLLHGLVSYNHFAHSDAVNSAFLSALLRPPYRRLDAPLPAPRHPVPGLKPDNTPHPSGHIQALEQEIRQTLSDDFRLPVLLRQYVNLMQAEVCDLSLALDFNQITEILMAADLRRLPPERLALFIDLPHQPVYQRFSWYRGVE
;
A
#
# COMPACT_ATOMS: atom_id res chain seq x y z
N GLY A 1 17.66 0.32 0.51
CA GLY A 1 16.57 0.26 1.31
C GLY A 1 15.94 -1.08 1.58
N GLY A 2 14.72 -1.02 2.07
CA GLY A 2 13.96 -2.20 2.47
C GLY A 2 13.71 -3.18 1.33
N LEU A 3 13.47 -2.68 0.12
CA LEU A 3 13.24 -3.54 -1.04
C LEU A 3 14.48 -4.39 -1.36
N LEU A 4 15.64 -3.76 -1.35
CA LEU A 4 16.91 -4.48 -1.62
C LEU A 4 17.19 -5.52 -0.54
N ILE A 5 16.97 -5.19 0.72
CA ILE A 5 17.17 -6.14 1.83
C ILE A 5 16.21 -7.32 1.72
N ALA A 6 14.92 -7.05 1.45
CA ALA A 6 13.93 -8.11 1.30
C ALA A 6 14.29 -9.06 0.18
N ALA A 7 14.70 -8.56 -0.98
CA ALA A 7 15.08 -9.37 -2.12
C ALA A 7 16.33 -10.21 -1.82
N ARG A 8 17.35 -9.64 -1.20
CA ARG A 8 18.57 -10.36 -0.83
C ARG A 8 18.33 -11.46 0.20
N SER A 9 17.35 -11.26 1.07
CA SER A 9 16.98 -12.23 2.09
C SER A 9 16.07 -13.33 1.56
N GLY A 10 15.68 -13.28 0.28
CA GLY A 10 14.79 -14.26 -0.32
C GLY A 10 13.31 -14.02 -0.01
N TYR A 11 12.97 -12.92 0.63
CA TYR A 11 11.57 -12.57 0.87
C TYR A 11 10.89 -12.19 -0.44
N GLN A 12 9.65 -12.66 -0.60
CA GLN A 12 8.84 -12.39 -1.77
C GLN A 12 7.89 -11.23 -1.57
N LEU A 13 7.66 -10.83 -0.32
CA LEU A 13 6.80 -9.71 0.04
C LEU A 13 7.64 -8.58 0.63
N LEU A 14 7.36 -7.38 0.17
CA LEU A 14 7.90 -6.16 0.76
C LEU A 14 6.79 -5.46 1.52
N HIS A 15 7.06 -5.11 2.77
CA HIS A 15 6.15 -4.28 3.57
C HIS A 15 6.67 -2.87 3.66
N GLY A 16 5.76 -1.91 3.63
CA GLY A 16 6.07 -0.50 3.80
C GLY A 16 4.96 0.23 4.53
N LEU A 17 5.30 1.39 5.07
CA LEU A 17 4.35 2.24 5.76
C LEU A 17 4.16 3.53 4.98
N VAL A 18 2.90 3.97 4.89
CA VAL A 18 2.55 5.27 4.33
C VAL A 18 1.84 6.06 5.44
N SER A 19 2.35 7.24 5.72
CA SER A 19 1.73 8.13 6.70
C SER A 19 0.59 8.91 6.06
N TYR A 20 -0.53 8.97 6.77
CA TYR A 20 -1.70 9.76 6.39
C TYR A 20 -2.07 10.68 7.55
N ASN A 21 -1.98 11.98 7.30
CA ASN A 21 -2.33 12.99 8.30
C ASN A 21 -3.84 13.20 8.30
N HIS A 22 -4.53 12.41 9.12
CA HIS A 22 -5.98 12.52 9.23
C HIS A 22 -6.45 13.82 9.88
N PHE A 23 -5.55 14.54 10.58
CA PHE A 23 -5.89 15.85 11.15
C PHE A 23 -6.09 16.92 10.09
N ALA A 24 -5.53 16.73 8.89
CA ALA A 24 -5.66 17.67 7.79
C ALA A 24 -7.00 17.57 7.05
N HIS A 25 -7.85 16.62 7.41
CA HIS A 25 -9.10 16.34 6.70
C HIS A 25 -10.27 16.24 7.67
N SER A 26 -11.49 16.36 7.13
CA SER A 26 -12.71 16.16 7.92
C SER A 26 -12.91 14.70 8.29
N ASP A 27 -13.72 14.44 9.31
CA ASP A 27 -14.08 13.08 9.71
C ASP A 27 -14.76 12.32 8.56
N ALA A 28 -15.58 13.01 7.76
CA ALA A 28 -16.25 12.39 6.62
C ALA A 28 -15.25 11.92 5.56
N VAL A 29 -14.24 12.74 5.26
CA VAL A 29 -13.18 12.38 4.32
C VAL A 29 -12.37 11.21 4.87
N ASN A 30 -11.96 11.29 6.13
CA ASN A 30 -11.18 10.22 6.77
C ASN A 30 -11.94 8.90 6.76
N SER A 31 -13.20 8.91 7.12
CA SER A 31 -14.04 7.71 7.13
C SER A 31 -14.18 7.12 5.73
N ALA A 32 -14.49 7.94 4.73
CA ALA A 32 -14.65 7.48 3.35
C ALA A 32 -13.36 6.89 2.80
N PHE A 33 -12.23 7.55 3.01
CA PHE A 33 -10.94 7.11 2.50
C PHE A 33 -10.44 5.86 3.22
N LEU A 34 -10.36 5.91 4.55
CA LEU A 34 -9.76 4.82 5.33
C LEU A 34 -10.62 3.56 5.32
N SER A 35 -11.95 3.70 5.35
CA SER A 35 -12.82 2.52 5.25
C SER A 35 -12.72 1.87 3.87
N ALA A 36 -12.56 2.65 2.80
CA ALA A 36 -12.35 2.13 1.46
C ALA A 36 -11.07 1.31 1.37
N LEU A 37 -9.99 1.78 2.00
CA LEU A 37 -8.70 1.08 1.99
C LEU A 37 -8.77 -0.30 2.67
N LEU A 38 -9.75 -0.54 3.52
CA LEU A 38 -9.96 -1.84 4.18
C LEU A 38 -10.86 -2.78 3.37
N ARG A 39 -11.14 -2.44 2.11
CA ARG A 39 -11.95 -3.24 1.19
C ARG A 39 -11.15 -3.60 -0.06
N PRO A 40 -11.45 -4.77 -0.70
CA PRO A 40 -10.90 -5.04 -2.01
C PRO A 40 -11.35 -3.97 -3.03
N PRO A 41 -10.59 -3.69 -4.06
CA PRO A 41 -9.31 -4.26 -4.43
C PRO A 41 -8.10 -3.66 -3.70
N TYR A 42 -8.32 -2.72 -2.78
CA TYR A 42 -7.22 -2.02 -2.11
C TYR A 42 -6.60 -2.87 -1.00
N ARG A 43 -7.42 -3.62 -0.26
CA ARG A 43 -6.96 -4.46 0.84
C ARG A 43 -6.55 -5.85 0.35
N ARG A 44 -5.43 -6.32 0.87
CA ARG A 44 -4.97 -7.68 0.62
C ARG A 44 -5.82 -8.68 1.40
N LEU A 45 -6.30 -9.74 0.73
CA LEU A 45 -7.20 -10.74 1.32
C LEU A 45 -6.53 -12.09 1.61
N ASP A 46 -5.41 -12.38 0.96
CA ASP A 46 -4.87 -13.73 0.85
C ASP A 46 -3.67 -14.01 1.74
N ALA A 47 -3.37 -13.15 2.71
CA ALA A 47 -2.27 -13.40 3.63
C ALA A 47 -2.69 -13.11 5.07
N PRO A 48 -2.21 -13.91 6.03
CA PRO A 48 -2.37 -13.56 7.43
C PRO A 48 -1.67 -12.24 7.69
N LEU A 49 -2.40 -11.29 8.26
CA LEU A 49 -1.88 -9.98 8.56
C LEU A 49 -1.58 -9.89 10.04
N PRO A 50 -0.45 -9.26 10.41
CA PRO A 50 -0.24 -8.96 11.81
C PRO A 50 -1.34 -8.02 12.29
N ALA A 51 -1.89 -8.30 13.48
CA ALA A 51 -2.86 -7.39 14.08
C ALA A 51 -2.18 -6.04 14.35
N PRO A 52 -2.82 -4.91 14.05
CA PRO A 52 -2.23 -3.61 14.34
C PRO A 52 -2.11 -3.43 15.85
N ARG A 53 -1.01 -2.84 16.31
CA ARG A 53 -0.82 -2.54 17.73
C ARG A 53 -1.87 -1.55 18.24
N HIS A 54 -2.18 -0.57 17.37
CA HIS A 54 -3.07 0.53 17.73
C HIS A 54 -4.06 0.72 16.57
N PRO A 55 -5.13 -0.09 16.51
CA PRO A 55 -6.10 0.00 15.44
C PRO A 55 -6.78 1.36 15.44
N VAL A 56 -7.14 1.82 14.25
CA VAL A 56 -7.89 3.07 14.08
C VAL A 56 -9.33 2.82 14.56
N PRO A 57 -9.83 3.59 15.54
CA PRO A 57 -11.18 3.35 16.07
C PRO A 57 -12.28 3.47 15.02
N GLY A 58 -13.27 2.60 15.11
CA GLY A 58 -14.44 2.65 14.24
C GLY A 58 -14.26 2.08 12.85
N LEU A 59 -13.07 1.61 12.50
CA LEU A 59 -12.79 1.03 11.18
C LEU A 59 -12.58 -0.46 11.29
N LYS A 60 -13.24 -1.22 10.40
CA LYS A 60 -13.12 -2.68 10.34
C LYS A 60 -12.93 -3.12 8.89
N PRO A 61 -12.13 -4.17 8.66
CA PRO A 61 -12.03 -4.76 7.33
C PRO A 61 -13.38 -5.24 6.82
N ASP A 62 -13.60 -5.04 5.52
CA ASP A 62 -14.79 -5.49 4.82
C ASP A 62 -14.36 -6.19 3.54
N ASN A 63 -14.90 -7.39 3.28
CA ASN A 63 -14.54 -8.17 2.10
C ASN A 63 -15.34 -7.78 0.85
N THR A 64 -16.30 -6.87 0.98
CA THR A 64 -17.08 -6.39 -0.16
C THR A 64 -16.24 -5.46 -1.02
N PRO A 65 -16.08 -5.74 -2.33
CA PRO A 65 -15.28 -4.86 -3.19
C PRO A 65 -15.82 -3.44 -3.24
N HIS A 66 -14.91 -2.47 -3.20
CA HIS A 66 -15.27 -1.07 -3.35
C HIS A 66 -15.60 -0.78 -4.82
N PRO A 67 -16.70 -0.06 -5.11
CA PRO A 67 -17.14 0.15 -6.50
C PRO A 67 -16.20 1.03 -7.33
N SER A 68 -15.35 1.83 -6.70
CA SER A 68 -14.46 2.72 -7.43
C SER A 68 -13.39 2.01 -8.27
N GLY A 69 -12.92 0.83 -7.83
CA GLY A 69 -11.90 0.09 -8.57
C GLY A 69 -10.50 0.66 -8.39
N HIS A 70 -10.00 1.42 -9.37
CA HIS A 70 -8.65 2.00 -9.28
C HIS A 70 -8.55 3.02 -8.16
N ILE A 71 -7.36 3.10 -7.54
CA ILE A 71 -7.14 4.04 -6.43
C ILE A 71 -7.35 5.50 -6.86
N GLN A 72 -7.07 5.83 -8.12
CA GLN A 72 -7.32 7.17 -8.65
C GLN A 72 -8.81 7.48 -8.74
N ALA A 73 -9.63 6.47 -9.02
CA ALA A 73 -11.07 6.66 -9.04
C ALA A 73 -11.63 6.93 -7.64
N LEU A 74 -11.05 6.30 -6.62
CA LEU A 74 -11.37 6.59 -5.22
C LEU A 74 -11.04 8.05 -4.88
N GLU A 75 -9.87 8.53 -5.28
CA GLU A 75 -9.50 9.94 -5.09
C GLU A 75 -10.51 10.86 -5.74
N GLN A 76 -10.88 10.60 -6.99
CA GLN A 76 -11.86 11.41 -7.71
C GLN A 76 -13.23 11.41 -7.04
N GLU A 77 -13.69 10.26 -6.58
CA GLU A 77 -14.97 10.16 -5.89
C GLU A 77 -15.00 11.02 -4.63
N ILE A 78 -13.96 10.95 -3.81
CA ILE A 78 -13.87 11.75 -2.60
C ILE A 78 -13.83 13.25 -2.92
N ARG A 79 -13.07 13.62 -3.95
CA ARG A 79 -12.98 15.02 -4.40
C ARG A 79 -14.31 15.54 -4.88
N GLN A 80 -15.09 14.73 -5.59
CA GLN A 80 -16.37 15.15 -6.14
C GLN A 80 -17.48 15.18 -5.11
N THR A 81 -17.40 14.33 -4.09
CA THR A 81 -18.51 14.17 -3.13
C THR A 81 -18.27 14.83 -1.78
N LEU A 82 -17.03 14.97 -1.34
CA LEU A 82 -16.70 15.40 0.01
C LEU A 82 -15.75 16.59 0.10
N SER A 83 -14.68 16.62 -0.67
CA SER A 83 -13.66 17.67 -0.56
C SER A 83 -12.86 17.81 -1.84
N ASP A 84 -12.94 18.97 -2.47
CA ASP A 84 -12.18 19.28 -3.69
C ASP A 84 -10.67 19.23 -3.50
N ASP A 85 -10.22 19.40 -2.26
CA ASP A 85 -8.80 19.49 -1.92
C ASP A 85 -8.18 18.13 -1.62
N PHE A 86 -8.98 17.07 -1.58
CA PHE A 86 -8.47 15.75 -1.23
C PHE A 86 -7.45 15.25 -2.27
N ARG A 87 -6.32 14.75 -1.77
CA ARG A 87 -5.29 14.09 -2.59
C ARG A 87 -4.83 12.84 -1.87
N LEU A 88 -4.62 11.77 -2.63
CA LEU A 88 -3.99 10.57 -2.09
C LEU A 88 -2.59 10.91 -1.58
N PRO A 89 -2.14 10.28 -0.48
CA PRO A 89 -0.73 10.35 -0.12
C PRO A 89 0.13 9.93 -1.32
N VAL A 90 1.18 10.69 -1.60
CA VAL A 90 2.02 10.45 -2.79
C VAL A 90 2.62 9.04 -2.77
N LEU A 91 3.13 8.60 -1.61
CA LEU A 91 3.71 7.27 -1.49
C LEU A 91 2.67 6.16 -1.68
N LEU A 92 1.45 6.33 -1.21
CA LEU A 92 0.38 5.36 -1.43
C LEU A 92 0.14 5.18 -2.92
N ARG A 93 -0.02 6.28 -3.64
CA ARG A 93 -0.25 6.24 -5.08
C ARG A 93 0.92 5.56 -5.81
N GLN A 94 2.15 5.89 -5.43
CA GLN A 94 3.33 5.29 -6.03
C GLN A 94 3.42 3.79 -5.75
N TYR A 95 3.20 3.37 -4.51
CA TYR A 95 3.25 1.95 -4.16
C TYR A 95 2.18 1.14 -4.91
N VAL A 96 0.98 1.66 -5.01
CA VAL A 96 -0.10 0.97 -5.75
C VAL A 96 0.20 0.91 -7.24
N ASN A 97 0.57 2.05 -7.84
CA ASN A 97 0.74 2.13 -9.30
C ASN A 97 2.03 1.47 -9.79
N LEU A 98 3.13 1.60 -9.04
CA LEU A 98 4.42 1.11 -9.49
C LEU A 98 4.74 -0.29 -8.98
N MET A 99 4.26 -0.63 -7.78
CA MET A 99 4.60 -1.90 -7.13
C MET A 99 3.40 -2.84 -6.98
N GLN A 100 2.23 -2.45 -7.43
CA GLN A 100 0.99 -3.21 -7.25
C GLN A 100 0.76 -3.55 -5.78
N ALA A 101 1.13 -2.64 -4.88
CA ALA A 101 0.99 -2.85 -3.46
C ALA A 101 -0.48 -2.83 -3.03
N GLU A 102 -0.78 -3.60 -2.00
CA GLU A 102 -2.10 -3.68 -1.40
C GLU A 102 -2.02 -3.28 0.07
N VAL A 103 -3.13 -2.77 0.59
CA VAL A 103 -3.22 -2.40 1.99
C VAL A 103 -3.34 -3.66 2.84
N CYS A 104 -2.50 -3.77 3.84
CA CYS A 104 -2.58 -4.84 4.83
C CYS A 104 -3.45 -4.44 6.02
N ASP A 105 -3.18 -3.27 6.58
CA ASP A 105 -3.90 -2.78 7.75
C ASP A 105 -3.68 -1.29 7.96
N LEU A 106 -4.42 -0.73 8.92
CA LEU A 106 -4.29 0.66 9.36
C LEU A 106 -3.96 0.67 10.84
N SER A 107 -3.08 1.58 11.25
CA SER A 107 -2.67 1.72 12.64
C SER A 107 -2.48 3.20 12.99
N LEU A 108 -2.58 3.53 14.28
CA LEU A 108 -2.23 4.85 14.78
C LEU A 108 -0.76 4.86 15.21
N ALA A 109 -0.02 5.87 14.75
CA ALA A 109 1.37 6.07 15.12
C ALA A 109 1.43 6.86 16.44
N LEU A 110 1.33 6.17 17.58
CA LEU A 110 1.28 6.84 18.88
C LEU A 110 2.56 7.63 19.18
N ASP A 111 3.69 7.17 18.68
CA ASP A 111 4.98 7.82 18.88
C ASP A 111 5.26 8.94 17.87
N PHE A 112 4.35 9.14 16.93
CA PHE A 112 4.51 10.13 15.87
C PHE A 112 3.20 10.88 15.61
N ASN A 113 2.87 11.81 16.52
CA ASN A 113 1.72 12.71 16.42
C ASN A 113 0.34 12.03 16.24
N GLN A 114 0.24 10.73 16.49
CA GLN A 114 -1.00 9.95 16.36
C GLN A 114 -1.62 10.00 14.95
N ILE A 115 -0.81 10.22 13.93
CA ILE A 115 -1.28 10.14 12.54
C ILE A 115 -1.60 8.68 12.17
N THR A 116 -2.35 8.50 11.10
CA THR A 116 -2.65 7.15 10.61
C THR A 116 -1.48 6.61 9.80
N GLU A 117 -1.10 5.37 10.08
CA GLU A 117 -0.15 4.62 9.27
C GLU A 117 -0.90 3.57 8.44
N ILE A 118 -0.64 3.57 7.14
CA ILE A 118 -1.19 2.60 6.19
C ILE A 118 -0.09 1.57 5.94
N LEU A 119 -0.29 0.35 6.44
CA LEU A 119 0.64 -0.74 6.20
C LEU A 119 0.35 -1.35 4.84
N MET A 120 1.35 -1.37 3.97
CA MET A 120 1.26 -1.86 2.60
C MET A 120 2.13 -3.09 2.41
N ALA A 121 1.75 -3.95 1.47
CA ALA A 121 2.58 -5.07 1.04
C ALA A 121 2.58 -5.15 -0.48
N ALA A 122 3.76 -5.42 -1.04
CA ALA A 122 3.95 -5.67 -2.46
C ALA A 122 4.55 -7.05 -2.66
N ASP A 123 3.97 -7.82 -3.57
CA ASP A 123 4.51 -9.12 -3.95
C ASP A 123 5.51 -8.92 -5.09
N LEU A 124 6.78 -9.09 -4.79
CA LEU A 124 7.86 -8.89 -5.75
C LEU A 124 7.76 -9.82 -6.96
N ARG A 125 7.11 -10.96 -6.81
CA ARG A 125 6.92 -11.92 -7.90
C ARG A 125 5.94 -11.42 -8.96
N ARG A 126 5.08 -10.46 -8.62
CA ARG A 126 4.08 -9.89 -9.54
C ARG A 126 4.65 -8.75 -10.38
N LEU A 127 5.84 -8.25 -10.05
CA LEU A 127 6.43 -7.13 -10.76
C LEU A 127 7.11 -7.58 -12.05
N PRO A 128 6.87 -6.90 -13.19
CA PRO A 128 7.63 -7.14 -14.41
C PRO A 128 9.10 -6.76 -14.20
N PRO A 129 10.03 -7.36 -14.98
CA PRO A 129 11.47 -7.13 -14.81
C PRO A 129 11.86 -5.66 -14.81
N GLU A 130 11.30 -4.87 -15.71
CA GLU A 130 11.61 -3.45 -15.83
C GLU A 130 11.19 -2.65 -14.62
N ARG A 131 10.09 -3.02 -13.96
CA ARG A 131 9.66 -2.36 -12.74
C ARG A 131 10.48 -2.78 -11.54
N LEU A 132 10.79 -4.07 -11.45
CA LEU A 132 11.66 -4.58 -10.38
C LEU A 132 13.03 -3.89 -10.43
N ALA A 133 13.57 -3.70 -11.61
CA ALA A 133 14.87 -3.06 -11.80
C ALA A 133 14.86 -1.58 -11.38
N LEU A 134 13.72 -0.89 -11.41
CA LEU A 134 13.62 0.49 -10.95
C LEU A 134 13.86 0.63 -9.44
N PHE A 135 13.55 -0.41 -8.67
CA PHE A 135 13.65 -0.37 -7.21
C PHE A 135 14.89 -1.06 -6.67
N ILE A 136 15.50 -1.93 -7.47
CA ILE A 136 16.66 -2.70 -7.05
C ILE A 136 17.80 -2.41 -8.02
N ASP A 137 18.69 -1.50 -7.64
CA ASP A 137 19.88 -1.21 -8.40
C ASP A 137 21.01 -2.13 -7.92
N LEU A 138 21.22 -3.22 -8.64
CA LEU A 138 22.30 -4.16 -8.36
C LEU A 138 23.32 -4.07 -9.48
N PRO A 139 24.48 -3.45 -9.23
CA PRO A 139 25.49 -3.26 -10.26
C PRO A 139 26.00 -4.60 -10.81
N HIS A 140 26.34 -4.58 -12.09
CA HIS A 140 27.01 -5.68 -12.81
C HIS A 140 26.18 -6.92 -13.07
N GLN A 141 24.87 -6.94 -12.71
CA GLN A 141 24.05 -8.11 -12.98
C GLN A 141 22.57 -7.73 -13.00
N PRO A 142 21.79 -8.22 -13.97
CA PRO A 142 20.32 -8.01 -13.92
C PRO A 142 19.74 -8.55 -12.62
N VAL A 143 18.91 -7.76 -11.98
CA VAL A 143 18.40 -8.06 -10.65
C VAL A 143 17.61 -9.37 -10.62
N TYR A 144 16.82 -9.63 -11.64
CA TYR A 144 15.98 -10.82 -11.68
C TYR A 144 16.76 -12.13 -11.80
N GLN A 145 18.00 -12.10 -12.28
CA GLN A 145 18.83 -13.29 -12.38
C GLN A 145 19.38 -13.76 -11.03
N ARG A 146 19.26 -12.92 -9.99
CA ARG A 146 19.77 -13.25 -8.66
C ARG A 146 18.75 -13.97 -7.79
N PHE A 147 17.51 -14.04 -8.25
CA PHE A 147 16.43 -14.59 -7.44
C PHE A 147 15.78 -15.76 -8.15
N SER A 148 16.02 -16.96 -7.63
CA SER A 148 15.48 -18.19 -8.23
C SER A 148 13.96 -18.26 -8.22
N TRP A 149 13.31 -17.51 -7.33
CA TRP A 149 11.86 -17.47 -7.24
C TRP A 149 11.21 -16.55 -8.27
N TYR A 150 11.98 -15.69 -8.92
CA TYR A 150 11.44 -14.74 -9.90
C TYR A 150 11.25 -15.42 -11.26
N ARG A 151 10.03 -15.42 -11.74
CA ARG A 151 9.67 -16.13 -12.98
C ARG A 151 9.18 -15.23 -14.10
N GLY A 152 9.13 -13.94 -13.89
CA GLY A 152 8.70 -13.00 -14.93
C GLY A 152 9.70 -12.79 -16.06
N VAL A 153 10.80 -13.47 -16.03
CA VAL A 153 11.92 -13.31 -16.98
C VAL A 153 12.04 -14.47 -17.97
N GLU A 154 11.32 -15.51 -17.75
CA GLU A 154 11.39 -16.70 -18.62
C GLU A 154 10.78 -16.48 -20.00
#